data_7153d3175669daa231fc8b1abe9c624c
#
_entry.id   7153d3175669daa231fc8b1abe9c624c
#
_cell.length_a   1.000
_cell.length_b   1.000
_cell.length_c   1.000
_cell.angle_alpha   90.00
_cell.angle_beta   90.00
_cell.angle_gamma   90.00
#
_symmetry.space_group_name_H-M   'P 1'
#
loop_
_entity.id
_entity.type
_entity.pdbx_description
1 polymer ?
#
loop_
_entity_poly.entity_id
_entity_poly.type
_entity_poly.pdbx_seq_one_letter_code
_entity_poly.pdbx_strand_id
1 'polypeptide(L)'
;EWPPVPGYTMTGACAGGPTADIHPEYEKEEQTMSNQKYAGTKTEENLRTAFSGESQARNKYTFFASVAKNEGYEQIAALFQKTADNEMAHAKMWFKELSGLGGTAANLESAAEGENYEWTDMYDGFARTAEEEGFPELAAKFRMVAAIEKRHEERYRALLHNVETAQVFEKSEVKVWECRNCGHIVVGVKAPEVCPVCAHPQSFFELHTDNF
;
A
#
# COMPACT_ATOMS: atom_id res chain seq x y z
N GLU A 1 39.20 -0.31 0.67
CA GLU A 1 39.06 -1.08 -0.60
C GLU A 1 38.38 -2.39 -0.29
N TRP A 2 37.20 -2.60 -0.83
CA TRP A 2 36.46 -3.86 -0.75
C TRP A 2 36.87 -4.77 -1.91
N PRO A 3 37.05 -6.08 -1.69
CA PRO A 3 37.38 -6.99 -2.78
C PRO A 3 36.19 -7.14 -3.75
N PRO A 4 36.45 -7.33 -5.05
CA PRO A 4 35.39 -7.48 -6.06
C PRO A 4 34.63 -8.79 -5.89
N VAL A 5 33.30 -8.71 -5.98
CA VAL A 5 32.40 -9.86 -5.99
C VAL A 5 32.49 -10.55 -7.35
N PRO A 6 32.80 -11.86 -7.45
CA PRO A 6 32.87 -12.54 -8.75
C PRO A 6 31.49 -12.86 -9.29
N GLY A 7 31.25 -12.46 -10.55
CA GLY A 7 30.30 -13.11 -11.45
C GLY A 7 28.89 -12.56 -11.52
N TYR A 8 28.69 -11.33 -12.02
CA TYR A 8 27.44 -10.97 -12.67
C TYR A 8 27.73 -10.27 -14.01
N THR A 9 27.68 -11.03 -15.07
CA THR A 9 27.66 -10.46 -16.43
C THR A 9 26.22 -10.21 -16.83
N MET A 10 25.84 -8.96 -16.99
CA MET A 10 24.58 -8.58 -17.64
C MET A 10 24.68 -8.79 -19.16
N THR A 11 24.17 -9.90 -19.66
CA THR A 11 23.82 -10.04 -21.08
C THR A 11 22.52 -10.83 -21.16
N GLY A 12 21.43 -10.19 -21.56
CA GLY A 12 20.17 -10.86 -21.79
C GLY A 12 19.06 -9.88 -22.14
N ALA A 13 18.83 -9.71 -23.45
CA ALA A 13 17.69 -8.98 -23.98
C ALA A 13 16.38 -9.62 -23.46
N CYS A 14 15.45 -8.80 -23.01
CA CYS A 14 14.09 -9.21 -22.67
C CYS A 14 13.36 -9.66 -23.94
N ALA A 15 13.32 -10.95 -24.19
CA ALA A 15 12.34 -11.55 -25.09
C ALA A 15 11.04 -11.73 -24.32
N GLY A 16 9.94 -11.14 -24.80
CA GLY A 16 8.61 -11.32 -24.27
C GLY A 16 8.19 -12.79 -24.38
N GLY A 17 8.13 -13.48 -23.23
CA GLY A 17 7.49 -14.77 -23.11
C GLY A 17 5.98 -14.60 -22.91
N PRO A 18 5.15 -15.60 -23.26
CA PRO A 18 3.71 -15.52 -23.10
C PRO A 18 3.36 -15.36 -21.62
N THR A 19 2.42 -14.46 -21.34
CA THR A 19 1.78 -14.35 -20.03
C THR A 19 1.05 -15.65 -19.76
N ALA A 20 1.61 -16.49 -18.89
CA ALA A 20 0.90 -17.65 -18.39
C ALA A 20 -0.32 -17.13 -17.60
N ASP A 21 -1.52 -17.54 -18.01
CA ASP A 21 -2.74 -17.37 -17.24
C ASP A 21 -2.55 -18.14 -15.92
N ILE A 22 -2.15 -17.44 -14.87
CA ILE A 22 -2.03 -18.00 -13.53
C ILE A 22 -3.47 -18.11 -13.01
N HIS A 23 -3.94 -19.34 -12.83
CA HIS A 23 -5.28 -19.65 -12.32
C HIS A 23 -5.44 -19.05 -10.92
N PRO A 24 -6.53 -18.31 -10.63
CA PRO A 24 -6.76 -17.69 -9.30
C PRO A 24 -6.80 -18.68 -8.13
N GLU A 25 -7.07 -19.94 -8.40
CA GLU A 25 -7.06 -21.01 -7.40
C GLU A 25 -5.64 -21.37 -6.95
N TYR A 26 -4.65 -21.28 -7.83
CA TYR A 26 -3.24 -21.57 -7.51
C TYR A 26 -2.65 -20.52 -6.55
N GLU A 27 -3.01 -19.24 -6.76
CA GLU A 27 -2.58 -18.14 -5.86
C GLU A 27 -3.18 -18.26 -4.45
N LYS A 28 -4.43 -18.73 -4.34
CA LYS A 28 -5.09 -18.95 -3.04
C LYS A 28 -4.46 -20.11 -2.26
N GLU A 29 -4.11 -21.20 -2.93
CA GLU A 29 -3.47 -22.36 -2.28
C GLU A 29 -2.03 -22.02 -1.83
N GLU A 30 -1.25 -21.30 -2.65
CA GLU A 30 0.11 -20.89 -2.30
C GLU A 30 0.12 -19.89 -1.13
N GLN A 31 -0.85 -18.96 -1.08
CA GLN A 31 -1.01 -18.00 0.00
C GLN A 31 -1.47 -18.65 1.30
N THR A 32 -2.35 -19.67 1.22
CA THR A 32 -2.81 -20.44 2.38
C THR A 32 -1.68 -21.32 2.96
N MET A 33 -0.85 -21.92 2.11
CA MET A 33 0.31 -22.72 2.53
C MET A 33 1.44 -21.84 3.13
N SER A 34 1.64 -20.65 2.61
CA SER A 34 2.63 -19.69 3.14
C SER A 34 2.24 -19.18 4.54
N ASN A 35 0.96 -18.92 4.79
CA ASN A 35 0.45 -18.51 6.10
C ASN A 35 0.69 -19.57 7.20
N GLN A 36 0.86 -20.84 6.83
CA GLN A 36 1.09 -21.93 7.79
C GLN A 36 2.57 -22.23 8.03
N LYS A 37 3.49 -21.73 7.18
CA LYS A 37 4.92 -22.07 7.22
C LYS A 37 5.58 -21.80 8.58
N TYR A 38 5.22 -20.70 9.22
CA TYR A 38 5.81 -20.28 10.50
C TYR A 38 4.81 -20.28 11.65
N ALA A 39 3.56 -20.71 11.43
CA ALA A 39 2.47 -20.59 12.39
C ALA A 39 2.83 -21.16 13.78
N GLY A 40 2.69 -20.35 14.81
CA GLY A 40 2.92 -20.74 16.20
C GLY A 40 4.38 -20.91 16.58
N THR A 41 5.34 -20.55 15.71
CA THR A 41 6.77 -20.66 15.98
C THR A 41 7.36 -19.36 16.54
N LYS A 42 8.50 -19.46 17.24
CA LYS A 42 9.30 -18.30 17.62
C LYS A 42 9.81 -17.50 16.41
N THR A 43 9.98 -18.15 15.27
CA THR A 43 10.35 -17.48 14.01
C THR A 43 9.24 -16.56 13.54
N GLU A 44 7.96 -16.94 13.65
CA GLU A 44 6.84 -16.05 13.33
C GLU A 44 6.86 -14.79 14.21
N GLU A 45 7.03 -14.95 15.52
CA GLU A 45 7.15 -13.82 16.43
C GLU A 45 8.31 -12.90 16.07
N ASN A 46 9.48 -13.47 15.69
CA ASN A 46 10.64 -12.71 15.25
C ASN A 46 10.36 -11.95 13.94
N LEU A 47 9.68 -12.57 12.97
CA LEU A 47 9.28 -11.92 11.71
C LEU A 47 8.32 -10.74 11.97
N ARG A 48 7.32 -10.93 12.84
CA ARG A 48 6.39 -9.86 13.24
C ARG A 48 7.12 -8.71 13.93
N THR A 49 8.05 -9.04 14.84
CA THR A 49 8.88 -8.05 15.54
C THR A 49 9.78 -7.29 14.56
N ALA A 50 10.43 -7.98 13.63
CA ALA A 50 11.26 -7.38 12.61
C ALA A 50 10.44 -6.45 11.70
N PHE A 51 9.29 -6.92 11.16
CA PHE A 51 8.39 -6.08 10.35
C PHE A 51 7.95 -4.82 11.10
N SER A 52 7.55 -4.93 12.36
CA SER A 52 7.17 -3.78 13.19
C SER A 52 8.33 -2.80 13.39
N GLY A 53 9.53 -3.32 13.72
CA GLY A 53 10.73 -2.52 13.94
C GLY A 53 11.14 -1.71 12.72
N GLU A 54 11.23 -2.36 11.55
CA GLU A 54 11.58 -1.71 10.27
C GLU A 54 10.53 -0.70 9.83
N SER A 55 9.23 -1.01 10.02
CA SER A 55 8.14 -0.09 9.70
C SER A 55 8.21 1.18 10.55
N GLN A 56 8.52 1.07 11.85
CA GLN A 56 8.72 2.21 12.72
C GLN A 56 9.98 3.00 12.35
N ALA A 57 11.10 2.32 12.07
CA ALA A 57 12.35 2.94 11.68
C ALA A 57 12.17 3.77 10.39
N ARG A 58 11.52 3.20 9.38
CA ARG A 58 11.17 3.92 8.15
C ARG A 58 10.45 5.23 8.43
N ASN A 59 9.39 5.20 9.24
CA ASN A 59 8.63 6.42 9.53
C ASN A 59 9.46 7.43 10.35
N LYS A 60 10.18 6.98 11.37
CA LYS A 60 11.06 7.86 12.19
C LYS A 60 12.13 8.54 11.34
N TYR A 61 12.77 7.83 10.43
CA TYR A 61 13.82 8.40 9.58
C TYR A 61 13.28 9.40 8.56
N THR A 62 12.07 9.19 8.04
CA THR A 62 11.38 10.19 7.23
C THR A 62 11.11 11.48 8.02
N PHE A 63 10.70 11.36 9.30
CA PHE A 63 10.51 12.52 10.17
C PHE A 63 11.83 13.22 10.48
N PHE A 64 12.90 12.47 10.75
CA PHE A 64 14.23 13.02 11.00
C PHE A 64 14.82 13.70 9.75
N ALA A 65 14.57 13.16 8.55
CA ALA A 65 14.93 13.82 7.31
C ALA A 65 14.27 15.19 7.15
N SER A 66 12.99 15.30 7.50
CA SER A 66 12.27 16.58 7.48
C SER A 66 12.87 17.61 8.44
N VAL A 67 13.22 17.19 9.66
CA VAL A 67 13.87 18.08 10.65
C VAL A 67 15.25 18.54 10.12
N ALA A 68 16.10 17.62 9.68
CA ALA A 68 17.42 17.94 9.16
C ALA A 68 17.36 18.93 7.97
N LYS A 69 16.37 18.74 7.09
CA LYS A 69 16.15 19.66 5.96
C LYS A 69 15.76 21.07 6.44
N ASN A 70 14.86 21.17 7.42
CA ASN A 70 14.44 22.46 7.97
C ASN A 70 15.58 23.19 8.69
N GLU A 71 16.57 22.46 9.24
CA GLU A 71 17.77 23.00 9.87
C GLU A 71 18.90 23.30 8.87
N GLY A 72 18.69 23.02 7.56
CA GLY A 72 19.66 23.29 6.49
C GLY A 72 20.71 22.20 6.29
N TYR A 73 20.54 21.00 6.86
CA TYR A 73 21.45 19.86 6.71
C TYR A 73 21.01 18.95 5.58
N GLU A 74 21.06 19.41 4.33
CA GLU A 74 20.56 18.69 3.16
C GLU A 74 21.20 17.29 2.98
N GLN A 75 22.51 17.15 3.23
CA GLN A 75 23.18 15.84 3.15
C GLN A 75 22.67 14.87 4.20
N ILE A 76 22.46 15.33 5.43
CA ILE A 76 21.94 14.49 6.55
C ILE A 76 20.49 14.10 6.22
N ALA A 77 19.67 15.02 5.75
CA ALA A 77 18.30 14.75 5.31
C ALA A 77 18.25 13.68 4.22
N ALA A 78 19.12 13.78 3.20
CA ALA A 78 19.21 12.79 2.12
C ALA A 78 19.64 11.41 2.63
N LEU A 79 20.57 11.33 3.60
CA LEU A 79 20.99 10.08 4.19
C LEU A 79 19.88 9.43 5.03
N PHE A 80 19.14 10.20 5.83
CA PHE A 80 17.96 9.70 6.55
C PHE A 80 16.89 9.16 5.57
N GLN A 81 16.59 9.90 4.50
CA GLN A 81 15.61 9.44 3.50
C GLN A 81 16.06 8.15 2.82
N LYS A 82 17.34 8.07 2.41
CA LYS A 82 17.89 6.84 1.81
C LYS A 82 17.78 5.65 2.77
N THR A 83 18.08 5.86 4.04
CA THR A 83 17.95 4.79 5.06
C THR A 83 16.48 4.41 5.24
N ALA A 84 15.55 5.39 5.30
CA ALA A 84 14.11 5.10 5.37
C ALA A 84 13.62 4.22 4.20
N ASP A 85 14.14 4.43 2.99
CA ASP A 85 13.81 3.61 1.82
C ASP A 85 14.39 2.19 1.94
N ASN A 86 15.57 2.03 2.55
CA ASN A 86 16.14 0.70 2.85
C ASN A 86 15.27 -0.04 3.87
N GLU A 87 14.84 0.64 4.96
CA GLU A 87 13.98 0.01 5.98
C GLU A 87 12.60 -0.38 5.42
N MET A 88 12.07 0.39 4.46
CA MET A 88 10.86 -0.02 3.73
C MET A 88 11.09 -1.32 2.94
N ALA A 89 12.27 -1.51 2.33
CA ALA A 89 12.59 -2.73 1.60
C ALA A 89 12.71 -3.94 2.55
N HIS A 90 13.33 -3.75 3.72
CA HIS A 90 13.44 -4.78 4.77
C HIS A 90 12.05 -5.14 5.31
N ALA A 91 11.23 -4.17 5.69
CA ALA A 91 9.86 -4.39 6.14
C ALA A 91 9.04 -5.20 5.13
N LYS A 92 9.15 -4.86 3.82
CA LYS A 92 8.48 -5.59 2.74
C LYS A 92 8.92 -7.04 2.63
N MET A 93 10.21 -7.36 2.87
CA MET A 93 10.70 -8.74 2.88
C MET A 93 10.00 -9.54 4.00
N TRP A 94 9.99 -9.02 5.21
CA TRP A 94 9.39 -9.70 6.36
C TRP A 94 7.87 -9.82 6.23
N PHE A 95 7.22 -8.80 5.66
CA PHE A 95 5.79 -8.81 5.40
C PHE A 95 5.39 -9.89 4.38
N LYS A 96 6.22 -10.13 3.35
CA LYS A 96 6.03 -11.23 2.40
C LYS A 96 6.15 -12.60 3.08
N GLU A 97 7.17 -12.80 3.92
CA GLU A 97 7.35 -14.05 4.67
C GLU A 97 6.15 -14.34 5.61
N LEU A 98 5.50 -13.30 6.12
CA LEU A 98 4.27 -13.38 6.91
C LEU A 98 3.01 -13.54 6.04
N SER A 99 3.16 -13.69 4.72
CA SER A 99 2.05 -13.74 3.76
C SER A 99 1.10 -12.54 3.82
N GLY A 100 1.63 -11.39 4.24
CA GLY A 100 0.86 -10.16 4.35
C GLY A 100 0.64 -9.44 3.00
N LEU A 101 1.28 -9.89 1.92
CA LEU A 101 1.21 -9.24 0.61
C LEU A 101 0.59 -10.18 -0.42
N GLY A 102 -0.63 -9.88 -0.80
CA GLY A 102 -1.40 -10.61 -1.81
C GLY A 102 -1.62 -9.82 -3.10
N GLY A 103 -2.55 -10.29 -3.93
CA GLY A 103 -3.06 -9.56 -5.08
C GLY A 103 -3.89 -8.32 -4.64
N THR A 104 -4.26 -7.46 -5.61
CA THR A 104 -4.93 -6.19 -5.32
C THR A 104 -6.22 -6.36 -4.51
N ALA A 105 -7.07 -7.34 -4.85
CA ALA A 105 -8.32 -7.59 -4.12
C ALA A 105 -8.04 -8.00 -2.66
N ALA A 106 -7.15 -8.97 -2.43
CA ALA A 106 -6.77 -9.42 -1.08
C ALA A 106 -6.12 -8.29 -0.25
N ASN A 107 -5.30 -7.45 -0.88
CA ASN A 107 -4.72 -6.29 -0.19
C ASN A 107 -5.76 -5.23 0.18
N LEU A 108 -6.77 -5.00 -0.69
CA LEU A 108 -7.88 -4.09 -0.38
C LEU A 108 -8.76 -4.62 0.75
N GLU A 109 -9.03 -5.91 0.76
CA GLU A 109 -9.76 -6.58 1.85
C GLU A 109 -9.00 -6.45 3.18
N SER A 110 -7.72 -6.83 3.20
CA SER A 110 -6.87 -6.72 4.39
C SER A 110 -6.75 -5.28 4.89
N ALA A 111 -6.63 -4.29 3.98
CA ALA A 111 -6.62 -2.89 4.36
C ALA A 111 -7.96 -2.47 4.99
N ALA A 112 -9.10 -2.82 4.37
CA ALA A 112 -10.42 -2.50 4.92
C ALA A 112 -10.66 -3.12 6.30
N GLU A 113 -10.20 -4.36 6.53
CA GLU A 113 -10.28 -5.02 7.85
C GLU A 113 -9.40 -4.34 8.88
N GLY A 114 -8.19 -3.92 8.51
CA GLY A 114 -7.29 -3.16 9.38
C GLY A 114 -7.93 -1.85 9.84
N GLU A 115 -8.39 -1.03 8.89
CA GLU A 115 -9.05 0.25 9.18
C GLU A 115 -10.34 0.06 10.01
N ASN A 116 -11.11 -1.01 9.73
CA ASN A 116 -12.29 -1.35 10.53
C ASN A 116 -11.92 -1.59 12.00
N TYR A 117 -10.91 -2.41 12.28
CA TYR A 117 -10.44 -2.65 13.64
C TYR A 117 -9.93 -1.35 14.30
N GLU A 118 -9.24 -0.49 13.55
CA GLU A 118 -8.70 0.74 14.10
C GLU A 118 -9.80 1.69 14.58
N TRP A 119 -10.88 1.88 13.82
CA TRP A 119 -11.92 2.82 14.23
C TRP A 119 -13.00 2.20 15.15
N THR A 120 -13.28 0.87 15.09
CA THR A 120 -14.29 0.25 15.95
C THR A 120 -13.75 -0.06 17.35
N ASP A 121 -12.51 -0.52 17.45
CA ASP A 121 -11.96 -1.09 18.68
C ASP A 121 -10.76 -0.30 19.22
N MET A 122 -9.72 -0.13 18.41
CA MET A 122 -8.43 0.38 18.87
C MET A 122 -8.51 1.83 19.34
N TYR A 123 -8.92 2.75 18.49
CA TYR A 123 -8.98 4.18 18.82
C TYR A 123 -10.08 4.51 19.81
N ASP A 124 -11.20 3.80 19.82
CA ASP A 124 -12.24 3.96 20.83
C ASP A 124 -11.71 3.56 22.21
N GLY A 125 -11.02 2.43 22.29
CA GLY A 125 -10.36 1.98 23.51
C GLY A 125 -9.30 2.98 24.00
N PHE A 126 -8.45 3.49 23.10
CA PHE A 126 -7.44 4.48 23.44
C PHE A 126 -8.05 5.81 23.93
N ALA A 127 -9.15 6.25 23.31
CA ALA A 127 -9.84 7.48 23.72
C ALA A 127 -10.43 7.34 25.13
N ARG A 128 -11.05 6.21 25.46
CA ARG A 128 -11.55 5.96 26.83
C ARG A 128 -10.44 5.96 27.86
N THR A 129 -9.35 5.23 27.59
CA THR A 129 -8.19 5.21 28.49
C THR A 129 -7.61 6.61 28.68
N ALA A 130 -7.46 7.40 27.63
CA ALA A 130 -6.95 8.75 27.73
C ALA A 130 -7.86 9.69 28.57
N GLU A 131 -9.20 9.50 28.51
CA GLU A 131 -10.13 10.24 29.38
C GLU A 131 -9.98 9.83 30.84
N GLU A 132 -9.91 8.54 31.14
CA GLU A 132 -9.75 7.99 32.50
C GLU A 132 -8.43 8.46 33.14
N GLU A 133 -7.36 8.58 32.34
CA GLU A 133 -6.05 9.05 32.78
C GLU A 133 -5.91 10.58 32.81
N GLY A 134 -6.95 11.33 32.43
CA GLY A 134 -6.96 12.80 32.50
C GLY A 134 -6.33 13.50 31.29
N PHE A 135 -6.34 12.87 30.11
CA PHE A 135 -5.85 13.42 28.83
C PHE A 135 -6.99 13.66 27.82
N PRO A 136 -8.00 14.52 28.12
CA PRO A 136 -9.20 14.66 27.27
C PRO A 136 -8.89 15.21 25.87
N GLU A 137 -7.85 16.03 25.71
CA GLU A 137 -7.44 16.54 24.40
C GLU A 137 -6.87 15.43 23.51
N LEU A 138 -6.16 14.47 24.08
CA LEU A 138 -5.66 13.31 23.37
C LEU A 138 -6.79 12.35 23.02
N ALA A 139 -7.74 12.14 23.94
CA ALA A 139 -8.95 11.37 23.68
C ALA A 139 -9.74 11.93 22.49
N ALA A 140 -9.91 13.25 22.43
CA ALA A 140 -10.56 13.91 21.29
C ALA A 140 -9.80 13.66 19.97
N LYS A 141 -8.45 13.69 19.98
CA LYS A 141 -7.63 13.38 18.80
C LYS A 141 -7.82 11.94 18.36
N PHE A 142 -7.80 10.96 19.26
CA PHE A 142 -8.07 9.55 18.93
C PHE A 142 -9.43 9.38 18.25
N ARG A 143 -10.50 10.01 18.74
CA ARG A 143 -11.81 9.95 18.07
C ARG A 143 -11.83 10.63 16.71
N MET A 144 -11.11 11.71 16.53
CA MET A 144 -11.00 12.37 15.21
C MET A 144 -10.25 11.47 14.20
N VAL A 145 -9.18 10.79 14.63
CA VAL A 145 -8.48 9.82 13.78
C VAL A 145 -9.39 8.64 13.46
N ALA A 146 -10.09 8.06 14.43
CA ALA A 146 -11.05 6.99 14.20
C ALA A 146 -12.08 7.35 13.10
N ALA A 147 -12.56 8.59 13.08
CA ALA A 147 -13.48 9.06 12.02
C ALA A 147 -12.82 9.13 10.63
N ILE A 148 -11.50 9.28 10.57
CA ILE A 148 -10.73 9.23 9.31
C ILE A 148 -10.60 7.78 8.86
N GLU A 149 -10.20 6.86 9.75
CA GLU A 149 -10.01 5.44 9.43
C GLU A 149 -11.31 4.77 8.96
N LYS A 150 -12.45 5.19 9.50
CA LYS A 150 -13.76 4.79 8.96
C LYS A 150 -13.93 5.15 7.49
N ARG A 151 -13.47 6.33 7.07
CA ARG A 151 -13.52 6.74 5.64
C ARG A 151 -12.53 5.98 4.78
N HIS A 152 -11.38 5.59 5.34
CA HIS A 152 -10.42 4.73 4.66
C HIS A 152 -11.03 3.36 4.41
N GLU A 153 -11.67 2.75 5.40
CA GLU A 153 -12.40 1.49 5.24
C GLU A 153 -13.47 1.59 4.14
N GLU A 154 -14.36 2.59 4.22
CA GLU A 154 -15.40 2.81 3.21
C GLU A 154 -14.82 2.91 1.79
N ARG A 155 -13.67 3.59 1.63
CA ARG A 155 -12.96 3.72 0.37
C ARG A 155 -12.41 2.38 -0.11
N TYR A 156 -11.73 1.62 0.75
CA TYR A 156 -11.15 0.33 0.37
C TYR A 156 -12.22 -0.70 0.03
N ARG A 157 -13.35 -0.73 0.75
CA ARG A 157 -14.48 -1.59 0.40
C ARG A 157 -15.12 -1.21 -0.95
N ALA A 158 -15.24 0.07 -1.25
CA ALA A 158 -15.75 0.51 -2.54
C ALA A 158 -14.79 0.15 -3.70
N LEU A 159 -13.47 0.26 -3.48
CA LEU A 159 -12.46 -0.13 -4.45
C LEU A 159 -12.44 -1.66 -4.66
N LEU A 160 -12.54 -2.44 -3.58
CA LEU A 160 -12.65 -3.89 -3.63
C LEU A 160 -13.87 -4.31 -4.45
N HIS A 161 -15.03 -3.75 -4.17
CA HIS A 161 -16.24 -3.99 -4.95
C HIS A 161 -16.04 -3.69 -6.45
N ASN A 162 -15.38 -2.58 -6.80
CA ASN A 162 -15.09 -2.26 -8.19
C ASN A 162 -14.16 -3.29 -8.86
N VAL A 163 -13.18 -3.84 -8.13
CA VAL A 163 -12.28 -4.88 -8.64
C VAL A 163 -13.05 -6.17 -8.86
N GLU A 164 -13.82 -6.63 -7.88
CA GLU A 164 -14.58 -7.88 -7.91
C GLU A 164 -15.67 -7.89 -8.98
N THR A 165 -16.28 -6.73 -9.25
CA THR A 165 -17.36 -6.58 -10.24
C THR A 165 -16.87 -6.08 -11.60
N ALA A 166 -15.56 -6.01 -11.83
CA ALA A 166 -14.95 -5.45 -13.06
C ALA A 166 -15.36 -4.00 -13.37
N GLN A 167 -15.70 -3.22 -12.34
CA GLN A 167 -16.16 -1.84 -12.47
C GLN A 167 -15.07 -0.78 -12.31
N VAL A 168 -13.80 -1.17 -12.33
CA VAL A 168 -12.69 -0.20 -12.26
C VAL A 168 -12.68 0.72 -13.48
N PHE A 169 -12.81 0.14 -14.68
CA PHE A 169 -12.76 0.87 -15.96
C PHE A 169 -14.09 0.90 -16.71
N GLU A 170 -15.15 0.38 -16.11
CA GLU A 170 -16.50 0.36 -16.66
C GLU A 170 -17.50 0.68 -15.56
N LYS A 171 -18.55 1.45 -15.86
CA LYS A 171 -19.60 1.83 -14.91
C LYS A 171 -20.97 1.56 -15.53
N SER A 172 -21.99 1.42 -14.67
CA SER A 172 -23.39 1.27 -15.11
C SER A 172 -23.96 2.54 -15.76
N GLU A 173 -23.29 3.68 -15.55
CA GLU A 173 -23.71 4.98 -16.06
C GLU A 173 -22.58 5.63 -16.84
N VAL A 174 -22.93 6.59 -17.70
CA VAL A 174 -21.97 7.44 -18.39
C VAL A 174 -21.17 8.24 -17.38
N LYS A 175 -19.85 8.14 -17.48
CA LYS A 175 -18.87 8.86 -16.65
C LYS A 175 -17.91 9.63 -17.53
N VAL A 176 -17.21 10.56 -16.91
CA VAL A 176 -16.09 11.28 -17.51
C VAL A 176 -14.80 10.58 -17.06
N TRP A 177 -14.01 10.13 -18.02
CA TRP A 177 -12.73 9.45 -17.81
C TRP A 177 -11.60 10.36 -18.22
N GLU A 178 -10.54 10.37 -17.45
CA GLU A 178 -9.32 11.13 -17.73
C GLU A 178 -8.11 10.21 -17.81
N CYS A 179 -7.27 10.43 -18.83
CA CYS A 179 -5.98 9.75 -18.94
C CYS A 179 -4.96 10.43 -18.02
N ARG A 180 -4.51 9.75 -16.99
CA ARG A 180 -3.52 10.24 -16.00
C ARG A 180 -2.18 10.66 -16.59
N ASN A 181 -1.85 10.19 -17.82
CA ASN A 181 -0.59 10.55 -18.47
C ASN A 181 -0.68 11.86 -19.27
N CYS A 182 -1.78 12.10 -20.00
CA CYS A 182 -1.85 13.23 -20.93
C CYS A 182 -3.07 14.15 -20.73
N GLY A 183 -3.94 13.87 -19.76
CA GLY A 183 -5.13 14.68 -19.50
C GLY A 183 -6.26 14.52 -20.53
N HIS A 184 -6.18 13.53 -21.44
CA HIS A 184 -7.24 13.33 -22.44
C HIS A 184 -8.54 12.89 -21.77
N ILE A 185 -9.62 13.60 -22.07
CA ILE A 185 -10.95 13.37 -21.51
C ILE A 185 -11.81 12.56 -22.49
N VAL A 186 -12.50 11.55 -21.97
CA VAL A 186 -13.48 10.73 -22.70
C VAL A 186 -14.76 10.60 -21.88
N VAL A 187 -15.92 10.70 -22.55
CA VAL A 187 -17.23 10.52 -21.92
C VAL A 187 -17.83 9.20 -22.39
N GLY A 188 -18.18 8.33 -21.47
CA GLY A 188 -18.77 7.02 -21.79
C GLY A 188 -18.94 6.14 -20.55
N VAL A 189 -19.56 4.99 -20.71
CA VAL A 189 -19.72 4.00 -19.63
C VAL A 189 -18.41 3.26 -19.34
N LYS A 190 -17.48 3.23 -20.31
CA LYS A 190 -16.21 2.50 -20.23
C LYS A 190 -15.05 3.38 -20.66
N ALA A 191 -13.94 3.28 -19.96
CA ALA A 191 -12.68 3.87 -20.36
C ALA A 191 -12.12 3.16 -21.60
N PRO A 192 -11.50 3.88 -22.55
CA PRO A 192 -10.87 3.27 -23.73
C PRO A 192 -9.79 2.25 -23.36
N GLU A 193 -9.65 1.18 -24.12
CA GLU A 193 -8.56 0.19 -23.92
C GLU A 193 -7.18 0.80 -24.12
N VAL A 194 -7.09 1.78 -25.02
CA VAL A 194 -5.87 2.53 -25.34
C VAL A 194 -6.22 4.00 -25.49
N CYS A 195 -5.45 4.89 -24.87
CA CYS A 195 -5.63 6.32 -25.02
C CYS A 195 -5.34 6.75 -26.47
N PRO A 196 -6.29 7.39 -27.19
CA PRO A 196 -6.10 7.76 -28.59
C PRO A 196 -5.07 8.87 -28.80
N VAL A 197 -4.68 9.58 -27.73
CA VAL A 197 -3.72 10.69 -27.81
C VAL A 197 -2.30 10.24 -27.53
N CYS A 198 -2.07 9.44 -26.46
CA CYS A 198 -0.73 9.11 -25.99
C CYS A 198 -0.41 7.61 -25.99
N ALA A 199 -1.33 6.77 -26.50
CA ALA A 199 -1.20 5.32 -26.62
C ALA A 199 -0.94 4.57 -25.29
N HIS A 200 -1.20 5.18 -24.12
CA HIS A 200 -1.17 4.48 -22.85
C HIS A 200 -2.36 3.54 -22.69
N PRO A 201 -2.18 2.38 -22.02
CA PRO A 201 -3.25 1.40 -21.83
C PRO A 201 -4.37 1.93 -20.92
N GLN A 202 -5.51 1.23 -20.91
CA GLN A 202 -6.69 1.54 -20.09
C GLN A 202 -6.38 1.76 -18.62
N SER A 203 -5.36 1.08 -18.09
CA SER A 203 -4.89 1.24 -16.69
C SER A 203 -4.46 2.68 -16.32
N PHE A 204 -4.26 3.53 -17.30
CA PHE A 204 -3.97 4.96 -17.09
C PHE A 204 -5.23 5.84 -17.00
N PHE A 205 -6.43 5.28 -17.19
CA PHE A 205 -7.65 6.06 -17.03
C PHE A 205 -8.17 6.01 -15.60
N GLU A 206 -8.70 7.13 -15.15
CA GLU A 206 -9.42 7.28 -13.90
C GLU A 206 -10.71 8.09 -14.11
N LEU A 207 -11.60 8.09 -13.12
CA LEU A 207 -12.77 8.97 -13.15
C LEU A 207 -12.28 10.41 -12.95
N HIS A 208 -12.64 11.27 -13.90
CA HIS A 208 -12.35 12.70 -13.78
C HIS A 208 -13.11 13.32 -12.61
N THR A 209 -12.46 14.16 -11.85
CA THR A 209 -13.03 14.91 -10.72
C THR A 209 -12.61 16.37 -10.81
N ASP A 210 -13.59 17.28 -10.82
CA ASP A 210 -13.35 18.70 -10.63
C ASP A 210 -13.20 18.97 -9.12
N ASN A 211 -12.00 19.32 -8.68
CA ASN A 211 -11.69 19.58 -7.27
C ASN A 211 -11.02 20.93 -7.02
N PHE A 212 -11.23 21.88 -7.92
CA PHE A 212 -10.70 23.25 -7.88
C PHE A 212 -11.83 24.29 -7.80
#